data_a3b72835ea20855e3eab98ae8e62f5dd
#
_entry.id   a3b72835ea20855e3eab98ae8e62f5dd
#
_cell.length_a   1.000
_cell.length_b   1.000
_cell.length_c   1.000
_cell.angle_alpha   90.00
_cell.angle_beta   90.00
_cell.angle_gamma   90.00
#
_symmetry.space_group_name_H-M   'P 1'
#
loop_
_entity.id
_entity.type
_entity.pdbx_description
1 polymer ?
#
loop_
_entity_poly.entity_id
_entity_poly.type
_entity_poly.pdbx_seq_one_letter_code
_entity_poly.pdbx_strand_id
1 'polypeptide(L)'
;MEHNFQPLLFGGDINVYSVARAFHEAYGIKSVCYGKFASGPAYRSTIIDYRVCPQNEDAATFRENVAKAAQEFADKTVLVIGCGDSYVKLAAENKQYFPENCIAATVSGELINTLINKEKFYALCDEHGIDHPATVIYDKSMGHDFSLPWGPPYIAKPADSVAYWACGDASLNKVYVCQSWEELLESLDHVYAAGYQDHMVLQEF
;
A
#
# COMPACT_ATOMS: atom_id res chain seq x y z
N MET A 1 -6.38 -13.73 30.08
CA MET A 1 -5.13 -13.00 30.42
C MET A 1 -5.25 -11.60 29.85
N GLU A 2 -4.97 -10.59 30.63
CA GLU A 2 -4.96 -9.21 30.13
C GLU A 2 -3.63 -9.00 29.38
N HIS A 3 -3.71 -8.62 28.11
CA HIS A 3 -2.53 -8.40 27.28
C HIS A 3 -2.04 -6.97 27.43
N ASN A 4 -0.73 -6.80 27.54
CA ASN A 4 -0.07 -5.50 27.75
C ASN A 4 0.16 -4.73 26.45
N PHE A 5 -0.62 -5.00 25.41
CA PHE A 5 -0.54 -4.29 24.15
C PHE A 5 -1.91 -4.11 23.49
N GLN A 6 -2.01 -3.12 22.60
CA GLN A 6 -3.19 -2.80 21.84
C GLN A 6 -2.83 -2.63 20.36
N PRO A 7 -3.37 -3.45 19.43
CA PRO A 7 -3.21 -3.23 17.99
C PRO A 7 -3.98 -1.98 17.55
N LEU A 8 -3.28 -1.09 16.87
CA LEU A 8 -3.80 0.10 16.21
C LEU A 8 -3.55 -0.02 14.71
N LEU A 9 -4.61 -0.27 13.95
CA LEU A 9 -4.56 -0.59 12.53
C LEU A 9 -4.99 0.62 11.69
N PHE A 10 -4.36 0.80 10.52
CA PHE A 10 -4.72 1.84 9.58
C PHE A 10 -5.05 1.24 8.22
N GLY A 11 -6.25 1.57 7.70
CA GLY A 11 -6.81 1.05 6.46
C GLY A 11 -8.29 0.74 6.59
N GLY A 12 -8.90 0.10 5.59
CA GLY A 12 -10.35 -0.19 5.62
C GLY A 12 -10.76 -1.44 4.84
N ASP A 13 -9.82 -2.10 4.22
CA ASP A 13 -10.04 -3.23 3.33
C ASP A 13 -9.91 -4.60 4.03
N ILE A 14 -9.82 -5.65 3.24
CA ILE A 14 -9.68 -7.03 3.72
C ILE A 14 -8.37 -7.25 4.48
N ASN A 15 -7.30 -6.49 4.18
CA ASN A 15 -6.02 -6.62 4.87
C ASN A 15 -6.16 -6.24 6.35
N VAL A 16 -6.85 -5.12 6.64
CA VAL A 16 -7.16 -4.72 8.02
C VAL A 16 -7.94 -5.81 8.76
N TYR A 17 -8.98 -6.33 8.11
CA TYR A 17 -9.78 -7.40 8.72
C TYR A 17 -8.94 -8.64 9.01
N SER A 18 -8.06 -9.03 8.08
CA SER A 18 -7.19 -10.21 8.24
C SER A 18 -6.20 -10.04 9.41
N VAL A 19 -5.59 -8.86 9.54
CA VAL A 19 -4.67 -8.55 10.66
C VAL A 19 -5.43 -8.53 11.98
N ALA A 20 -6.57 -7.85 12.05
CA ALA A 20 -7.40 -7.80 13.27
C ALA A 20 -7.89 -9.19 13.67
N ARG A 21 -8.26 -10.03 12.70
CA ARG A 21 -8.66 -11.41 12.93
C ARG A 21 -7.51 -12.23 13.54
N ALA A 22 -6.29 -12.10 13.02
CA ALA A 22 -5.13 -12.78 13.56
C ALA A 22 -4.87 -12.40 15.03
N PHE A 23 -4.95 -11.12 15.38
CA PHE A 23 -4.86 -10.67 16.78
C PHE A 23 -6.00 -11.21 17.64
N HIS A 24 -7.21 -11.23 17.13
CA HIS A 24 -8.35 -11.74 17.88
C HIS A 24 -8.26 -13.24 18.10
N GLU A 25 -7.91 -14.04 17.10
CA GLU A 25 -7.77 -15.49 17.19
C GLU A 25 -6.63 -15.89 18.15
N ALA A 26 -5.49 -15.18 18.08
CA ALA A 26 -4.33 -15.50 18.92
C ALA A 26 -4.46 -15.01 20.38
N TYR A 27 -5.09 -13.85 20.59
CA TYR A 27 -5.04 -13.15 21.88
C TYR A 27 -6.41 -12.74 22.42
N GLY A 28 -7.50 -12.90 21.69
CA GLY A 28 -8.84 -12.42 22.11
C GLY A 28 -8.96 -10.89 22.13
N ILE A 29 -8.01 -10.16 21.53
CA ILE A 29 -7.97 -8.69 21.56
C ILE A 29 -8.87 -8.13 20.45
N LYS A 30 -9.63 -7.08 20.79
CA LYS A 30 -10.31 -6.23 19.83
C LYS A 30 -9.36 -5.13 19.36
N SER A 31 -9.04 -5.10 18.05
CA SER A 31 -8.16 -4.09 17.48
C SER A 31 -8.88 -2.75 17.31
N VAL A 32 -8.17 -1.63 17.53
CA VAL A 32 -8.62 -0.30 17.09
C VAL A 32 -8.20 -0.11 15.64
N CYS A 33 -9.07 0.47 14.81
CA CYS A 33 -8.78 0.73 13.41
C CYS A 33 -9.26 2.11 12.98
N TYR A 34 -8.39 2.87 12.32
CA TYR A 34 -8.78 4.08 11.60
C TYR A 34 -8.86 3.80 10.10
N GLY A 35 -10.05 4.00 9.53
CA GLY A 35 -10.32 3.87 8.10
C GLY A 35 -10.93 5.12 7.50
N LYS A 36 -10.70 5.34 6.22
CA LYS A 36 -11.14 6.55 5.51
C LYS A 36 -12.65 6.64 5.33
N PHE A 37 -13.31 5.49 5.13
CA PHE A 37 -14.73 5.40 4.82
C PHE A 37 -15.45 4.40 5.71
N ALA A 38 -16.75 4.62 5.93
CA ALA A 38 -17.66 3.71 6.61
C ALA A 38 -18.03 2.50 5.72
N SER A 39 -17.03 1.74 5.27
CA SER A 39 -17.20 0.65 4.29
C SER A 39 -16.21 -0.48 4.52
N GLY A 40 -16.37 -1.56 3.76
CA GLY A 40 -15.49 -2.72 3.79
C GLY A 40 -15.75 -3.70 4.95
N PRO A 41 -15.03 -4.83 4.98
CA PRO A 41 -15.27 -5.92 5.93
C PRO A 41 -14.91 -5.54 7.38
N ALA A 42 -13.99 -4.59 7.57
CA ALA A 42 -13.57 -4.15 8.90
C ALA A 42 -14.62 -3.28 9.59
N TYR A 43 -15.37 -2.45 8.86
CA TYR A 43 -16.26 -1.42 9.40
C TYR A 43 -17.38 -1.96 10.33
N ARG A 44 -17.93 -3.13 10.03
CA ARG A 44 -19.02 -3.73 10.85
C ARG A 44 -18.57 -4.95 11.65
N SER A 45 -17.27 -5.18 11.74
CA SER A 45 -16.71 -6.33 12.43
C SER A 45 -16.79 -6.15 13.95
N THR A 46 -17.25 -7.19 14.64
CA THR A 46 -17.33 -7.19 16.12
C THR A 46 -15.97 -7.26 16.80
N ILE A 47 -14.93 -7.70 16.09
CA ILE A 47 -13.56 -7.80 16.58
C ILE A 47 -12.71 -6.54 16.34
N ILE A 48 -13.32 -5.48 15.75
CA ILE A 48 -12.66 -4.22 15.43
C ILE A 48 -13.46 -3.06 16.05
N ASP A 49 -12.77 -2.15 16.74
CA ASP A 49 -13.25 -0.82 17.04
C ASP A 49 -12.89 0.09 15.88
N TYR A 50 -13.82 0.23 14.92
CA TYR A 50 -13.57 0.94 13.68
C TYR A 50 -13.96 2.42 13.78
N ARG A 51 -13.02 3.30 13.51
CA ARG A 51 -13.13 4.75 13.60
C ARG A 51 -13.00 5.36 12.21
N VAL A 52 -14.04 6.00 11.73
CA VAL A 52 -14.03 6.66 10.42
C VAL A 52 -13.28 7.98 10.51
N CYS A 53 -12.27 8.16 9.68
CA CYS A 53 -11.47 9.37 9.57
C CYS A 53 -11.14 9.66 8.10
N PRO A 54 -11.91 10.50 7.40
CA PRO A 54 -11.71 10.77 5.97
C PRO A 54 -10.32 11.31 5.61
N GLN A 55 -9.69 12.06 6.52
CA GLN A 55 -8.35 12.64 6.36
C GLN A 55 -7.23 11.72 6.88
N ASN A 56 -7.50 10.44 7.10
CA ASN A 56 -6.56 9.50 7.74
C ASN A 56 -5.25 9.26 6.95
N GLU A 57 -5.18 9.70 5.70
CA GLU A 57 -3.97 9.67 4.86
C GLU A 57 -3.15 10.98 4.94
N ASP A 58 -3.65 12.00 5.63
CA ASP A 58 -2.87 13.19 5.96
C ASP A 58 -1.92 12.90 7.13
N ALA A 59 -0.64 13.28 6.99
CA ALA A 59 0.40 12.95 7.96
C ALA A 59 0.15 13.57 9.36
N ALA A 60 -0.45 14.75 9.44
CA ALA A 60 -0.76 15.38 10.72
C ALA A 60 -1.93 14.67 11.40
N THR A 61 -3.00 14.40 10.66
CA THR A 61 -4.16 13.64 11.13
C THR A 61 -3.78 12.22 11.57
N PHE A 62 -2.91 11.56 10.80
CA PHE A 62 -2.38 10.24 11.15
C PHE A 62 -1.66 10.26 12.50
N ARG A 63 -0.72 11.24 12.72
CA ARG A 63 -0.02 11.39 14.01
C ARG A 63 -0.98 11.70 15.16
N GLU A 64 -1.99 12.54 14.94
CA GLU A 64 -3.01 12.82 15.95
C GLU A 64 -3.80 11.56 16.34
N ASN A 65 -4.16 10.71 15.38
CA ASN A 65 -4.87 9.46 15.64
C ASN A 65 -3.99 8.47 16.43
N VAL A 66 -2.68 8.41 16.12
CA VAL A 66 -1.73 7.62 16.91
C VAL A 66 -1.62 8.16 18.34
N ALA A 67 -1.48 9.49 18.50
CA ALA A 67 -1.39 10.11 19.83
C ALA A 67 -2.66 9.91 20.67
N LYS A 68 -3.86 10.00 20.06
CA LYS A 68 -5.14 9.71 20.73
C LYS A 68 -5.20 8.27 21.22
N ALA A 69 -4.81 7.31 20.39
CA ALA A 69 -4.76 5.90 20.79
C ALA A 69 -3.71 5.65 21.88
N ALA A 70 -2.53 6.27 21.80
CA ALA A 70 -1.50 6.20 22.82
C ALA A 70 -1.99 6.68 24.18
N GLN A 71 -2.76 7.76 24.21
CA GLN A 71 -3.35 8.31 25.43
C GLN A 71 -4.50 7.43 25.96
N GLU A 72 -5.36 6.91 25.08
CA GLU A 72 -6.47 6.01 25.44
C GLU A 72 -5.97 4.69 26.07
N PHE A 73 -4.83 4.19 25.60
CA PHE A 73 -4.18 2.97 26.06
C PHE A 73 -2.83 3.26 26.73
N ALA A 74 -2.80 4.25 27.61
CA ALA A 74 -1.57 4.72 28.24
C ALA A 74 -0.85 3.65 29.10
N ASP A 75 -1.58 2.63 29.57
CA ASP A 75 -1.08 1.49 30.31
C ASP A 75 -0.58 0.32 29.43
N LYS A 76 -0.67 0.46 28.11
CA LYS A 76 -0.32 -0.58 27.13
C LYS A 76 0.68 -0.11 26.09
N THR A 77 1.36 -1.05 25.47
CA THR A 77 2.11 -0.79 24.23
C THR A 77 1.15 -0.76 23.05
N VAL A 78 1.08 0.35 22.34
CA VAL A 78 0.27 0.51 21.12
C VAL A 78 1.08 0.06 19.90
N LEU A 79 0.62 -0.99 19.23
CA LEU A 79 1.24 -1.52 18.01
C LEU A 79 0.64 -0.84 16.79
N VAL A 80 1.35 0.11 16.19
CA VAL A 80 0.92 0.87 15.02
C VAL A 80 1.23 0.09 13.74
N ILE A 81 0.18 -0.32 13.01
CA ILE A 81 0.29 -1.17 11.82
C ILE A 81 -0.48 -0.56 10.65
N GLY A 82 0.24 -0.20 9.59
CA GLY A 82 -0.34 0.15 8.30
C GLY A 82 -0.76 -1.12 7.54
N CYS A 83 -2.00 -1.18 7.09
CA CYS A 83 -2.52 -2.35 6.35
C CYS A 83 -2.69 -2.06 4.84
N GLY A 84 -1.82 -1.23 4.28
CA GLY A 84 -1.73 -0.88 2.86
C GLY A 84 -0.55 0.05 2.64
N ASP A 85 -0.07 0.14 1.40
CA ASP A 85 1.18 0.83 1.04
C ASP A 85 1.24 2.27 1.57
N SER A 86 0.16 3.06 1.40
CA SER A 86 0.08 4.44 1.89
C SER A 86 0.23 4.53 3.41
N TYR A 87 -0.41 3.62 4.16
CA TYR A 87 -0.35 3.63 5.63
C TYR A 87 0.96 3.08 6.18
N VAL A 88 1.57 2.10 5.51
CA VAL A 88 2.93 1.62 5.86
C VAL A 88 3.94 2.74 5.65
N LYS A 89 3.82 3.48 4.54
CA LYS A 89 4.65 4.66 4.27
C LYS A 89 4.47 5.73 5.33
N LEU A 90 3.23 6.10 5.66
CA LEU A 90 2.93 7.05 6.73
C LEU A 90 3.54 6.63 8.07
N ALA A 91 3.40 5.35 8.45
CA ALA A 91 3.98 4.85 9.69
C ALA A 91 5.51 4.94 9.68
N ALA A 92 6.17 4.56 8.59
CA ALA A 92 7.62 4.59 8.44
C ALA A 92 8.18 6.02 8.51
N GLU A 93 7.52 6.97 7.84
CA GLU A 93 7.94 8.37 7.75
C GLU A 93 7.63 9.18 9.02
N ASN A 94 6.70 8.70 9.87
CA ASN A 94 6.25 9.45 11.06
C ASN A 94 6.60 8.78 12.40
N LYS A 95 7.18 7.58 12.42
CA LYS A 95 7.45 6.84 13.67
C LYS A 95 8.31 7.60 14.69
N GLN A 96 9.17 8.53 14.25
CA GLN A 96 9.99 9.37 15.14
C GLN A 96 9.16 10.39 15.95
N TYR A 97 7.91 10.62 15.59
CA TYR A 97 6.98 11.53 16.28
C TYR A 97 5.97 10.78 17.17
N PHE A 98 6.06 9.47 17.24
CA PHE A 98 5.11 8.69 18.04
C PHE A 98 5.40 8.80 19.53
N PRO A 99 4.35 8.77 20.39
CA PRO A 99 4.53 8.64 21.83
C PRO A 99 5.35 7.39 22.22
N GLU A 100 5.99 7.46 23.39
CA GLU A 100 6.92 6.42 23.88
C GLU A 100 6.28 5.02 23.99
N ASN A 101 4.97 4.95 24.28
CA ASN A 101 4.25 3.69 24.35
C ASN A 101 3.79 3.17 22.98
N CYS A 102 4.18 3.79 21.86
CA CYS A 102 3.84 3.36 20.51
C CYS A 102 5.02 2.69 19.82
N ILE A 103 4.78 1.57 19.17
CA ILE A 103 5.77 0.85 18.36
C ILE A 103 5.20 0.67 16.95
N ALA A 104 5.94 1.13 15.93
CA ALA A 104 5.70 0.77 14.54
C ALA A 104 6.80 -0.19 14.07
N ALA A 105 6.46 -1.46 13.91
CA ALA A 105 7.36 -2.48 13.38
C ALA A 105 7.50 -2.31 11.86
N THR A 106 8.21 -1.26 11.43
CA THR A 106 8.43 -0.94 10.02
C THR A 106 9.90 -0.60 9.77
N VAL A 107 10.37 -0.82 8.55
CA VAL A 107 11.70 -0.43 8.09
C VAL A 107 11.82 1.10 7.97
N SER A 108 12.94 1.62 7.47
CA SER A 108 13.09 3.07 7.22
C SER A 108 12.13 3.56 6.14
N GLY A 109 11.79 4.86 6.16
CA GLY A 109 10.98 5.47 5.11
C GLY A 109 11.64 5.38 3.72
N GLU A 110 12.98 5.46 3.65
CA GLU A 110 13.74 5.29 2.41
C GLU A 110 13.54 3.87 1.83
N LEU A 111 13.69 2.84 2.65
CA LEU A 111 13.49 1.46 2.20
C LEU A 111 12.03 1.19 1.83
N ILE A 112 11.04 1.73 2.57
CA ILE A 112 9.64 1.63 2.19
C ILE A 112 9.40 2.25 0.81
N ASN A 113 9.94 3.45 0.53
CA ASN A 113 9.79 4.10 -0.77
C ASN A 113 10.42 3.29 -1.93
N THR A 114 11.46 2.50 -1.64
CA THR A 114 12.02 1.55 -2.59
C THR A 114 11.10 0.35 -2.79
N LEU A 115 10.60 -0.25 -1.70
CA LEU A 115 9.81 -1.48 -1.75
C LEU A 115 8.41 -1.29 -2.37
N ILE A 116 7.77 -0.13 -2.19
CA ILE A 116 6.44 0.14 -2.76
C ILE A 116 6.48 0.59 -4.22
N ASN A 117 7.61 1.12 -4.70
CA ASN A 117 7.81 1.44 -6.11
C ASN A 117 8.35 0.20 -6.84
N LYS A 118 7.59 -0.29 -7.82
CA LYS A 118 7.89 -1.57 -8.49
C LYS A 118 9.18 -1.56 -9.31
N GLU A 119 9.51 -0.43 -9.95
CA GLU A 119 10.77 -0.28 -10.67
C GLU A 119 11.97 -0.43 -9.71
N LYS A 120 11.95 0.32 -8.60
CA LYS A 120 13.00 0.26 -7.57
C LYS A 120 13.05 -1.11 -6.89
N PHE A 121 11.89 -1.73 -6.67
CA PHE A 121 11.78 -3.06 -6.09
C PHE A 121 12.44 -4.12 -6.98
N TYR A 122 12.18 -4.11 -8.29
CA TYR A 122 12.81 -5.06 -9.21
C TYR A 122 14.31 -4.80 -9.39
N ALA A 123 14.75 -3.53 -9.41
CA ALA A 123 16.18 -3.22 -9.37
C ALA A 123 16.86 -3.75 -8.10
N LEU A 124 16.19 -3.67 -6.96
CA LEU A 124 16.67 -4.27 -5.70
C LEU A 124 16.71 -5.79 -5.77
N CYS A 125 15.75 -6.44 -6.42
CA CYS A 125 15.75 -7.89 -6.64
C CYS A 125 16.97 -8.30 -7.49
N ASP A 126 17.27 -7.59 -8.57
CA ASP A 126 18.46 -7.82 -9.40
C ASP A 126 19.75 -7.68 -8.60
N GLU A 127 19.88 -6.62 -7.80
CA GLU A 127 21.05 -6.38 -6.95
C GLU A 127 21.30 -7.54 -5.96
N HIS A 128 20.22 -8.14 -5.46
CA HIS A 128 20.31 -9.24 -4.47
C HIS A 128 20.18 -10.64 -5.07
N GLY A 129 20.09 -10.76 -6.40
CA GLY A 129 19.93 -12.05 -7.10
C GLY A 129 18.62 -12.76 -6.74
N ILE A 130 17.54 -12.00 -6.51
CA ILE A 130 16.21 -12.53 -6.24
C ILE A 130 15.46 -12.67 -7.56
N ASP A 131 15.02 -13.86 -7.87
CA ASP A 131 14.27 -14.15 -9.09
C ASP A 131 12.95 -13.36 -9.14
N HIS A 132 12.67 -12.76 -10.29
CA HIS A 132 11.43 -12.08 -10.60
C HIS A 132 11.09 -12.24 -12.10
N PRO A 133 9.84 -11.99 -12.53
CA PRO A 133 9.47 -12.02 -13.94
C PRO A 133 10.33 -11.07 -14.78
N ALA A 134 10.65 -11.46 -16.02
CA ALA A 134 11.38 -10.58 -16.93
C ALA A 134 10.66 -9.23 -17.05
N THR A 135 11.40 -8.15 -16.85
CA THR A 135 10.83 -6.81 -16.62
C THR A 135 11.49 -5.78 -17.52
N VAL A 136 10.67 -4.94 -18.15
CA VAL A 136 11.09 -3.73 -18.86
C VAL A 136 10.36 -2.55 -18.24
N ILE A 137 11.11 -1.49 -17.95
CA ILE A 137 10.55 -0.22 -17.49
C ILE A 137 10.24 0.64 -18.71
N TYR A 138 8.96 1.00 -18.85
CA TYR A 138 8.49 1.83 -19.93
C TYR A 138 8.30 3.27 -19.45
N ASP A 139 8.94 4.19 -20.15
CA ASP A 139 8.75 5.63 -20.02
C ASP A 139 7.93 6.16 -21.21
N LYS A 140 7.04 7.12 -20.95
CA LYS A 140 6.20 7.74 -21.98
C LYS A 140 6.98 8.27 -23.20
N SER A 141 8.22 8.72 -22.98
CA SER A 141 9.08 9.23 -24.04
C SER A 141 9.53 8.17 -25.06
N MET A 142 9.42 6.88 -24.70
CA MET A 142 9.69 5.77 -25.61
C MET A 142 8.64 5.66 -26.74
N GLY A 143 7.45 6.23 -26.52
CA GLY A 143 6.35 6.14 -27.48
C GLY A 143 6.02 4.69 -27.84
N HIS A 144 5.82 4.42 -29.12
CA HIS A 144 5.59 3.06 -29.61
C HIS A 144 6.85 2.39 -30.20
N ASP A 145 8.00 3.05 -30.10
CA ASP A 145 9.28 2.57 -30.67
C ASP A 145 10.11 1.81 -29.59
N PHE A 146 9.59 0.67 -29.16
CA PHE A 146 10.28 -0.26 -28.26
C PHE A 146 9.89 -1.71 -28.56
N SER A 147 10.60 -2.66 -27.97
CA SER A 147 10.32 -4.08 -28.08
C SER A 147 10.49 -4.79 -26.74
N LEU A 148 9.81 -5.92 -26.56
CA LEU A 148 9.95 -6.78 -25.38
C LEU A 148 10.61 -8.10 -25.81
N PRO A 149 11.48 -8.70 -24.98
CA PRO A 149 12.15 -9.97 -25.30
C PRO A 149 11.25 -11.20 -25.13
N TRP A 150 9.97 -11.02 -24.84
CA TRP A 150 8.96 -12.08 -24.74
C TRP A 150 7.73 -11.76 -25.59
N GLY A 151 6.90 -12.79 -25.84
CA GLY A 151 5.63 -12.67 -26.53
C GLY A 151 4.43 -12.49 -25.61
N PRO A 152 3.22 -12.32 -26.18
CA PRO A 152 1.99 -12.21 -25.39
C PRO A 152 1.70 -13.51 -24.59
N PRO A 153 0.90 -13.44 -23.49
CA PRO A 153 0.31 -12.20 -23.00
C PRO A 153 1.33 -11.29 -22.29
N TYR A 154 1.11 -9.97 -22.38
CA TYR A 154 1.94 -8.98 -21.71
C TYR A 154 1.25 -8.48 -20.46
N ILE A 155 2.01 -8.25 -19.39
CA ILE A 155 1.55 -7.56 -18.18
C ILE A 155 2.03 -6.13 -18.21
N ALA A 156 1.11 -5.15 -18.02
CA ALA A 156 1.48 -3.78 -17.74
C ALA A 156 0.87 -3.31 -16.41
N LYS A 157 1.67 -2.66 -15.57
CA LYS A 157 1.24 -2.15 -14.27
C LYS A 157 2.03 -0.88 -13.90
N PRO A 158 1.45 0.06 -13.13
CA PRO A 158 2.16 1.28 -12.74
C PRO A 158 3.33 0.96 -11.81
N ALA A 159 4.44 1.68 -11.95
CA ALA A 159 5.58 1.59 -11.06
C ALA A 159 5.21 2.09 -9.65
N ASP A 160 4.54 3.24 -9.57
CA ASP A 160 4.01 3.80 -8.33
C ASP A 160 2.48 3.71 -8.28
N SER A 161 1.97 2.81 -7.44
CA SER A 161 0.52 2.61 -7.27
C SER A 161 -0.16 3.80 -6.59
N VAL A 162 0.53 4.54 -5.73
CA VAL A 162 -0.05 5.69 -5.01
C VAL A 162 -0.26 6.85 -5.99
N ALA A 163 0.78 7.19 -6.78
CA ALA A 163 0.68 8.20 -7.82
C ALA A 163 -0.36 7.82 -8.89
N TYR A 164 -0.44 6.54 -9.24
CA TYR A 164 -1.40 6.04 -10.22
C TYR A 164 -2.86 6.27 -9.80
N TRP A 165 -3.21 5.88 -8.57
CA TRP A 165 -4.57 6.07 -8.08
C TRP A 165 -4.91 7.52 -7.77
N ALA A 166 -3.89 8.38 -7.59
CA ALA A 166 -4.08 9.81 -7.44
C ALA A 166 -4.60 10.49 -8.71
N CYS A 167 -4.48 9.86 -9.91
CA CYS A 167 -5.09 10.36 -11.16
C CYS A 167 -6.61 10.42 -11.08
N GLY A 168 -7.24 9.61 -10.21
CA GLY A 168 -8.69 9.68 -9.93
C GLY A 168 -9.59 9.17 -11.07
N ASP A 169 -9.05 8.58 -12.12
CA ASP A 169 -9.81 8.05 -13.24
C ASP A 169 -10.31 6.63 -12.94
N ALA A 170 -11.64 6.46 -12.91
CA ALA A 170 -12.29 5.18 -12.60
C ALA A 170 -12.15 4.13 -13.70
N SER A 171 -11.68 4.50 -14.90
CA SER A 171 -11.44 3.56 -16.01
C SER A 171 -10.09 2.85 -15.92
N LEU A 172 -9.21 3.29 -15.03
CA LEU A 172 -7.88 2.71 -14.84
C LEU A 172 -7.95 1.36 -14.14
N ASN A 173 -7.18 0.39 -14.64
CA ASN A 173 -7.01 -0.92 -14.06
C ASN A 173 -5.70 -1.04 -13.28
N LYS A 174 -5.69 -1.79 -12.19
CA LYS A 174 -4.47 -2.04 -11.39
C LYS A 174 -3.41 -2.81 -12.19
N VAL A 175 -3.85 -3.70 -13.08
CA VAL A 175 -3.00 -4.53 -13.94
C VAL A 175 -3.71 -4.70 -15.27
N TYR A 176 -2.98 -4.53 -16.34
CA TYR A 176 -3.41 -4.83 -17.71
C TYR A 176 -2.77 -6.14 -18.15
N VAL A 177 -3.61 -7.07 -18.64
CA VAL A 177 -3.18 -8.35 -19.24
C VAL A 177 -3.52 -8.26 -20.71
N CYS A 178 -2.53 -7.96 -21.53
CA CYS A 178 -2.70 -7.67 -22.97
C CYS A 178 -2.38 -8.90 -23.80
N GLN A 179 -3.34 -9.32 -24.63
CA GLN A 179 -3.22 -10.53 -25.46
C GLN A 179 -2.49 -10.26 -26.78
N SER A 180 -2.28 -9.00 -27.12
CA SER A 180 -1.54 -8.56 -28.31
C SER A 180 -0.69 -7.35 -28.03
N TRP A 181 0.20 -7.02 -28.97
CA TRP A 181 1.02 -5.81 -28.94
C TRP A 181 0.16 -4.54 -29.02
N GLU A 182 -0.87 -4.57 -29.86
CA GLU A 182 -1.82 -3.47 -30.03
C GLU A 182 -2.54 -3.16 -28.72
N GLU A 183 -3.06 -4.19 -28.03
CA GLU A 183 -3.69 -4.00 -26.72
C GLU A 183 -2.74 -3.43 -25.68
N LEU A 184 -1.46 -3.80 -25.73
CA LEU A 184 -0.45 -3.22 -24.83
C LEU A 184 -0.29 -1.73 -25.09
N LEU A 185 -0.11 -1.32 -26.36
CA LEU A 185 0.05 0.09 -26.72
C LEU A 185 -1.18 0.92 -26.37
N GLU A 186 -2.38 0.42 -26.68
CA GLU A 186 -3.64 1.08 -26.32
C GLU A 186 -3.77 1.26 -24.79
N SER A 187 -3.35 0.26 -24.00
CA SER A 187 -3.38 0.34 -22.55
C SER A 187 -2.40 1.39 -22.01
N LEU A 188 -1.19 1.49 -22.59
CA LEU A 188 -0.21 2.49 -22.21
C LEU A 188 -0.71 3.91 -22.55
N ASP A 189 -1.24 4.11 -23.77
CA ASP A 189 -1.80 5.39 -24.20
C ASP A 189 -2.95 5.81 -23.27
N HIS A 190 -3.84 4.87 -22.93
CA HIS A 190 -4.95 5.13 -22.00
C HIS A 190 -4.48 5.60 -20.63
N VAL A 191 -3.49 4.92 -20.05
CA VAL A 191 -2.93 5.27 -18.73
C VAL A 191 -2.35 6.69 -18.74
N TYR A 192 -1.55 7.02 -19.75
CA TYR A 192 -0.94 8.35 -19.83
C TYR A 192 -1.93 9.46 -20.22
N ALA A 193 -2.98 9.12 -20.96
CA ALA A 193 -4.07 10.05 -21.25
C ALA A 193 -4.90 10.38 -19.98
N ALA A 194 -5.02 9.43 -19.04
CA ALA A 194 -5.66 9.64 -17.74
C ALA A 194 -4.83 10.51 -16.78
N GLY A 195 -3.60 10.91 -17.16
CA GLY A 195 -2.77 11.86 -16.41
C GLY A 195 -1.65 11.23 -15.58
N TYR A 196 -1.42 9.91 -15.66
CA TYR A 196 -0.28 9.28 -15.00
C TYR A 196 1.04 9.83 -15.58
N GLN A 197 2.03 10.13 -14.71
CA GLN A 197 3.26 10.83 -15.11
C GLN A 197 4.54 10.00 -14.83
N ASP A 198 4.41 8.86 -14.18
CA ASP A 198 5.54 7.99 -13.82
C ASP A 198 5.61 6.79 -14.77
N HIS A 199 6.56 5.90 -14.54
CA HIS A 199 6.85 4.75 -15.39
C HIS A 199 5.79 3.65 -15.30
N MET A 200 5.66 2.89 -16.37
CA MET A 200 4.95 1.61 -16.37
C MET A 200 5.96 0.46 -16.31
N VAL A 201 5.62 -0.57 -15.56
CA VAL A 201 6.36 -1.82 -15.48
C VAL A 201 5.71 -2.82 -16.43
N LEU A 202 6.45 -3.23 -17.47
CA LEU A 202 6.04 -4.28 -18.39
C LEU A 202 6.71 -5.60 -17.98
N GLN A 203 5.95 -6.67 -17.95
CA GLN A 203 6.44 -7.98 -17.52
C GLN A 203 5.94 -9.10 -18.41
N GLU A 204 6.70 -10.19 -18.44
CA GLU A 204 6.18 -11.48 -18.91
C GLU A 204 5.05 -11.97 -18.01
N PHE A 205 4.15 -12.78 -18.59
CA PHE A 205 3.00 -13.35 -17.86
C PHE A 205 3.38 -14.64 -17.13
#